data_99e551cd2b0b03269f372764b490e1ae
#
_entry.id   99e551cd2b0b03269f372764b490e1ae
#
_cell.length_a   1.000
_cell.length_b   1.000
_cell.length_c   1.000
_cell.angle_alpha   90.00
_cell.angle_beta   90.00
_cell.angle_gamma   90.00
#
_symmetry.space_group_name_H-M   'P 1'
#
loop_
_entity.id
_entity.type
_entity.pdbx_description
1 polymer ?
#
loop_
_entity_poly.entity_id
_entity_poly.type
_entity_poly.pdbx_seq_one_letter_code
_entity_poly.pdbx_strand_id
1 'polypeptide(L)'
;MIINDKSLPLPALEVRLSMNRNLEFEEEAKENSNVTDQSYKRDIFSFLLHQQVTRTLAFRCRKRGFYHITKAEVVGYDLFFGSGHYMEVPQQTHMYVYPAQIDVRRIRLICQALSGMVVVQNRLYPDPFEFSGIREYRQDDPMNHINWKASARSQELMVNQYDSTTSIEVTVILDVEDRNILKYEKLTEEGISIVSSLAAAMVRNKMELNIISNGKAEDSSLGLYMHMKAGGGRVAELNQRLACIDTGCDVEGIAEVLRREAAKKKSGHIYLLVSKNQTAENIEALRILAMNNSQVLWVIPVHPSMKMTYAGEREIHLMRWEVE
;
A
#
# COMPACT_ATOMS: atom_id res chain seq x y z
N MET A 1 -14.40 29.35 -3.97
CA MET A 1 -15.36 30.43 -3.65
C MET A 1 -14.62 31.75 -3.85
N ILE A 2 -15.22 32.68 -4.59
CA ILE A 2 -14.67 34.00 -4.90
C ILE A 2 -15.73 35.00 -4.51
N ILE A 3 -15.34 36.07 -3.79
CA ILE A 3 -16.26 37.09 -3.28
C ILE A 3 -15.79 38.46 -3.76
N ASN A 4 -16.69 39.23 -4.35
CA ASN A 4 -16.51 40.66 -4.59
C ASN A 4 -17.14 41.42 -3.42
N ASP A 5 -16.32 41.84 -2.46
CA ASP A 5 -16.79 42.61 -1.28
C ASP A 5 -16.77 44.13 -1.51
N LYS A 6 -16.68 44.57 -2.77
CA LYS A 6 -16.62 45.97 -3.14
C LYS A 6 -17.97 46.48 -3.64
N SER A 7 -18.20 47.80 -3.46
CA SER A 7 -19.33 48.52 -4.00
C SER A 7 -19.20 48.86 -5.50
N LEU A 8 -18.25 48.24 -6.21
CA LEU A 8 -18.04 48.38 -7.64
C LEU A 8 -18.15 47.02 -8.31
N PRO A 9 -18.79 46.91 -9.48
CA PRO A 9 -18.81 45.68 -10.26
C PRO A 9 -17.41 45.38 -10.80
N LEU A 10 -17.07 44.10 -10.88
CA LEU A 10 -15.86 43.60 -11.52
C LEU A 10 -16.24 42.93 -12.84
N PRO A 11 -15.99 43.58 -13.99
CA PRO A 11 -16.53 43.12 -15.27
C PRO A 11 -15.91 41.80 -15.71
N ALA A 12 -14.62 41.57 -15.42
CA ALA A 12 -13.96 40.32 -15.69
C ALA A 12 -12.86 40.06 -14.67
N LEU A 13 -12.92 38.86 -14.10
CA LEU A 13 -11.88 38.29 -13.25
C LEU A 13 -11.46 36.94 -13.84
N GLU A 14 -10.27 36.85 -14.31
CA GLU A 14 -9.70 35.62 -14.80
C GLU A 14 -8.99 34.91 -13.63
N VAL A 15 -9.34 33.66 -13.40
CA VAL A 15 -8.70 32.81 -12.39
C VAL A 15 -8.02 31.65 -13.11
N ARG A 16 -6.72 31.52 -12.88
CA ARG A 16 -5.90 30.45 -13.42
C ARG A 16 -5.45 29.56 -12.28
N LEU A 17 -5.81 28.27 -12.36
CA LEU A 17 -5.35 27.24 -11.46
C LEU A 17 -4.33 26.37 -12.17
N SER A 18 -3.18 26.21 -11.55
CA SER A 18 -2.11 25.32 -12.01
C SER A 18 -2.08 24.11 -11.09
N MET A 19 -2.19 22.92 -11.65
CA MET A 19 -2.17 21.66 -10.94
C MET A 19 -1.14 20.71 -11.56
N ASN A 20 -0.74 19.68 -10.82
CA ASN A 20 0.13 18.65 -11.35
C ASN A 20 -0.54 17.94 -12.54
N ARG A 21 0.23 17.58 -13.56
CA ARG A 21 -0.23 16.89 -14.80
C ARG A 21 -1.03 15.62 -14.53
N ASN A 22 -0.79 14.95 -13.39
CA ASN A 22 -1.51 13.74 -13.02
C ASN A 22 -2.94 14.01 -12.53
N LEU A 23 -3.34 15.28 -12.42
CA LEU A 23 -4.68 15.73 -12.05
C LEU A 23 -5.31 16.40 -13.29
N GLU A 24 -6.27 15.75 -13.91
CA GLU A 24 -6.93 16.24 -15.12
C GLU A 24 -8.34 16.72 -14.81
N PHE A 25 -8.68 17.93 -15.28
CA PHE A 25 -10.06 18.44 -15.17
C PHE A 25 -10.98 17.68 -16.12
N GLU A 26 -12.15 17.26 -15.63
CA GLU A 26 -13.13 16.50 -16.44
C GLU A 26 -13.82 17.34 -17.52
N GLU A 27 -14.02 18.64 -17.29
CA GLU A 27 -14.83 19.49 -18.15
C GLU A 27 -14.13 20.00 -19.44
N GLU A 28 -12.80 19.81 -19.61
CA GLU A 28 -12.07 20.51 -20.67
C GLU A 28 -10.95 19.71 -21.34
N ALA A 29 -11.35 18.70 -22.08
CA ALA A 29 -10.43 18.04 -23.01
C ALA A 29 -10.01 18.93 -24.20
N LYS A 30 -10.49 20.18 -24.34
CA LYS A 30 -10.33 21.01 -25.55
C LYS A 30 -9.52 22.30 -25.37
N GLU A 31 -9.26 22.80 -24.17
CA GLU A 31 -8.52 24.05 -23.95
C GLU A 31 -7.25 23.92 -23.10
N ASN A 32 -6.85 22.73 -22.74
CA ASN A 32 -5.64 22.52 -21.96
C ASN A 32 -4.40 22.58 -22.83
N SER A 33 -3.71 23.70 -22.79
CA SER A 33 -2.31 23.77 -23.23
C SER A 33 -1.45 23.03 -22.20
N ASN A 34 -1.07 21.79 -22.51
CA ASN A 34 -0.12 21.03 -21.72
C ASN A 34 1.28 21.64 -21.88
N VAL A 35 1.69 22.45 -20.94
CA VAL A 35 3.08 22.82 -20.76
C VAL A 35 3.70 21.81 -19.81
N THR A 36 4.62 21.07 -20.28
CA THR A 36 5.45 19.94 -19.84
C THR A 36 5.10 19.21 -18.53
N ASP A 37 4.72 19.89 -17.43
CA ASP A 37 4.49 19.23 -16.12
C ASP A 37 3.25 19.70 -15.33
N GLN A 38 2.46 20.62 -15.90
CA GLN A 38 1.30 21.18 -15.22
C GLN A 38 0.05 21.18 -16.11
N SER A 39 -1.09 20.96 -15.47
CA SER A 39 -2.41 21.13 -16.04
C SER A 39 -2.95 22.50 -15.64
N TYR A 40 -3.35 23.30 -16.58
CA TYR A 40 -3.87 24.65 -16.36
C TYR A 40 -5.35 24.69 -16.61
N LYS A 41 -6.09 25.30 -15.68
CA LYS A 41 -7.48 25.66 -15.87
C LYS A 41 -7.62 27.18 -15.78
N ARG A 42 -8.34 27.73 -16.75
CA ARG A 42 -8.66 29.16 -16.86
C ARG A 42 -10.17 29.34 -16.79
N ASP A 43 -10.66 30.04 -15.78
CA ASP A 43 -12.05 30.43 -15.65
C ASP A 43 -12.17 31.96 -15.64
N ILE A 44 -13.17 32.52 -16.31
CA ILE A 44 -13.46 33.92 -16.34
C ILE A 44 -14.80 34.16 -15.66
N PHE A 45 -14.81 35.07 -14.70
CA PHE A 45 -15.99 35.44 -13.92
C PHE A 45 -16.30 36.93 -14.09
N SER A 46 -17.56 37.31 -14.06
CA SER A 46 -18.02 38.67 -13.85
C SER A 46 -18.77 38.78 -12.54
N PHE A 47 -18.54 39.84 -11.80
CA PHE A 47 -19.17 40.05 -10.49
C PHE A 47 -19.91 41.37 -10.45
N LEU A 48 -21.14 41.29 -9.93
CA LEU A 48 -21.86 42.47 -9.47
C LEU A 48 -21.35 42.89 -8.08
N LEU A 49 -21.94 43.95 -7.55
CA LEU A 49 -21.68 44.46 -6.21
C LEU A 49 -21.94 43.35 -5.16
N HIS A 50 -21.03 43.16 -4.22
CA HIS A 50 -21.19 42.22 -3.10
C HIS A 50 -21.63 40.83 -3.49
N GLN A 51 -21.19 40.36 -4.67
CA GLN A 51 -21.56 39.05 -5.20
C GLN A 51 -20.51 37.99 -4.84
N GLN A 52 -21.02 36.82 -4.49
CA GLN A 52 -20.23 35.63 -4.26
C GLN A 52 -20.52 34.59 -5.36
N VAL A 53 -19.45 34.00 -5.90
CA VAL A 53 -19.55 32.89 -6.86
C VAL A 53 -18.79 31.69 -6.30
N THR A 54 -19.44 30.53 -6.30
CA THR A 54 -18.80 29.25 -5.97
C THR A 54 -18.70 28.42 -7.22
N ARG A 55 -17.50 27.99 -7.55
CA ARG A 55 -17.23 27.05 -8.65
C ARG A 55 -16.79 25.72 -8.08
N THR A 56 -17.46 24.66 -8.47
CA THR A 56 -17.04 23.28 -8.18
C THR A 56 -16.34 22.73 -9.41
N LEU A 57 -15.13 22.23 -9.23
CA LEU A 57 -14.32 21.66 -10.29
C LEU A 57 -14.19 20.16 -10.06
N ALA A 58 -14.61 19.36 -11.03
CA ALA A 58 -14.36 17.93 -11.06
C ALA A 58 -13.05 17.64 -11.79
N PHE A 59 -12.23 16.78 -11.20
CA PHE A 59 -10.97 16.36 -11.80
C PHE A 59 -10.74 14.86 -11.56
N ARG A 60 -9.98 14.25 -12.43
CA ARG A 60 -9.58 12.85 -12.36
C ARG A 60 -8.12 12.73 -12.01
N CYS A 61 -7.82 11.87 -11.03
CA CYS A 61 -6.45 11.57 -10.64
C CYS A 61 -5.96 10.36 -11.46
N ARG A 62 -4.86 10.53 -12.20
CA ARG A 62 -4.28 9.45 -13.01
C ARG A 62 -3.24 8.64 -12.25
N LYS A 63 -2.56 9.26 -11.29
CA LYS A 63 -1.49 8.64 -10.50
C LYS A 63 -1.69 8.93 -9.02
N ARG A 64 -1.39 7.96 -8.15
CA ARG A 64 -1.31 8.20 -6.72
C ARG A 64 -0.24 9.25 -6.41
N GLY A 65 -0.39 9.92 -5.30
CA GLY A 65 0.59 10.92 -4.89
C GLY A 65 0.10 11.85 -3.81
N PHE A 66 1.01 12.69 -3.35
CA PHE A 66 0.73 13.83 -2.50
C PHE A 66 0.84 15.09 -3.36
N TYR A 67 -0.27 15.80 -3.53
CA TYR A 67 -0.35 16.94 -4.42
C TYR A 67 -0.64 18.21 -3.66
N HIS A 68 0.04 19.28 -4.05
CA HIS A 68 -0.11 20.61 -3.48
C HIS A 68 -0.66 21.58 -4.51
N ILE A 69 -1.60 22.43 -4.09
CA ILE A 69 -2.00 23.62 -4.81
C ILE A 69 -1.48 24.79 -3.99
N THR A 70 -0.40 25.40 -4.45
CA THR A 70 0.33 26.43 -3.69
C THR A 70 -0.15 27.83 -4.00
N LYS A 71 -0.70 28.05 -5.20
CA LYS A 71 -1.15 29.36 -5.65
C LYS A 71 -2.30 29.28 -6.65
N ALA A 72 -3.10 30.32 -6.66
CA ALA A 72 -4.03 30.64 -7.74
C ALA A 72 -3.59 31.99 -8.35
N GLU A 73 -3.52 32.06 -9.66
CA GLU A 73 -3.24 33.31 -10.36
C GLU A 73 -4.56 33.99 -10.71
N VAL A 74 -4.63 35.27 -10.45
CA VAL A 74 -5.85 36.03 -10.64
C VAL A 74 -5.51 37.29 -11.45
N VAL A 75 -6.26 37.54 -12.53
CA VAL A 75 -6.13 38.75 -13.34
C VAL A 75 -7.47 39.47 -13.35
N GLY A 76 -7.52 40.64 -12.71
CA GLY A 76 -8.69 41.52 -12.72
C GLY A 76 -8.58 42.52 -13.86
N TYR A 77 -9.68 42.70 -14.60
CA TYR A 77 -9.76 43.69 -15.68
C TYR A 77 -10.64 44.87 -15.28
N ASP A 78 -10.27 46.05 -15.74
CA ASP A 78 -11.09 47.26 -15.59
C ASP A 78 -12.34 47.22 -16.51
N LEU A 79 -13.24 48.19 -16.34
CA LEU A 79 -14.48 48.31 -17.13
C LEU A 79 -14.26 48.42 -18.63
N PHE A 80 -13.09 48.90 -19.05
CA PHE A 80 -12.74 49.11 -20.44
C PHE A 80 -11.80 48.08 -21.02
N PHE A 81 -11.41 47.06 -20.20
CA PHE A 81 -10.43 46.05 -20.56
C PHE A 81 -9.06 46.63 -20.99
N GLY A 82 -8.76 47.85 -20.58
CA GLY A 82 -7.55 48.55 -20.97
C GLY A 82 -6.33 48.11 -20.18
N SER A 83 -6.51 47.69 -18.94
CA SER A 83 -5.44 47.18 -18.08
C SER A 83 -5.87 45.95 -17.31
N GLY A 84 -4.98 44.95 -17.20
CA GLY A 84 -5.12 43.76 -16.38
C GLY A 84 -4.23 43.85 -15.14
N HIS A 85 -4.80 43.73 -13.97
CA HIS A 85 -4.05 43.64 -12.71
C HIS A 85 -3.83 42.16 -12.33
N TYR A 86 -2.59 41.75 -12.39
CA TYR A 86 -2.18 40.37 -12.01
C TYR A 86 -1.89 40.30 -10.51
N MET A 87 -2.35 39.24 -9.86
CA MET A 87 -2.08 38.94 -8.47
C MET A 87 -1.97 37.43 -8.27
N GLU A 88 -0.98 36.99 -7.52
CA GLU A 88 -0.91 35.62 -7.02
C GLU A 88 -1.59 35.53 -5.66
N VAL A 89 -2.53 34.61 -5.53
CA VAL A 89 -3.20 34.32 -4.27
C VAL A 89 -2.62 33.03 -3.72
N PRO A 90 -1.87 33.08 -2.59
CA PRO A 90 -1.30 31.88 -2.01
C PRO A 90 -2.41 30.93 -1.56
N GLN A 91 -2.23 29.66 -1.84
CA GLN A 91 -3.12 28.58 -1.42
C GLN A 91 -2.31 27.54 -0.64
N GLN A 92 -2.91 26.94 0.37
CA GLN A 92 -2.29 25.87 1.16
C GLN A 92 -3.17 24.62 1.11
N THR A 93 -3.61 24.27 -0.08
CA THR A 93 -4.46 23.09 -0.27
C THR A 93 -3.56 21.91 -0.64
N HIS A 94 -3.72 20.82 0.09
CA HIS A 94 -3.04 19.56 -0.21
C HIS A 94 -4.06 18.42 -0.29
N MET A 95 -3.74 17.43 -1.11
CA MET A 95 -4.56 16.24 -1.24
C MET A 95 -3.70 14.98 -1.38
N TYR A 96 -4.19 13.88 -0.81
CA TYR A 96 -3.63 12.55 -0.99
C TYR A 96 -4.46 11.78 -2.00
N VAL A 97 -3.83 11.34 -3.07
CA VAL A 97 -4.42 10.40 -4.01
C VAL A 97 -3.93 9.01 -3.64
N TYR A 98 -4.82 8.19 -3.13
CA TYR A 98 -4.51 6.85 -2.64
C TYR A 98 -4.19 5.89 -3.78
N PRO A 99 -3.47 4.78 -3.49
CA PRO A 99 -3.26 3.71 -4.45
C PRO A 99 -4.58 3.17 -4.99
N ALA A 100 -4.57 2.74 -6.25
CA ALA A 100 -5.73 2.12 -6.87
C ALA A 100 -6.14 0.86 -6.09
N GLN A 101 -7.44 0.64 -5.96
CA GLN A 101 -7.94 -0.57 -5.31
C GLN A 101 -8.00 -1.72 -6.32
N ILE A 102 -7.46 -2.85 -5.93
CA ILE A 102 -7.47 -4.08 -6.73
C ILE A 102 -8.77 -4.84 -6.50
N ASP A 103 -9.23 -5.54 -7.55
CA ASP A 103 -10.42 -6.39 -7.44
C ASP A 103 -10.29 -7.38 -6.27
N VAL A 104 -11.34 -7.42 -5.45
CA VAL A 104 -11.43 -8.27 -4.26
C VAL A 104 -11.19 -9.75 -4.60
N ARG A 105 -11.58 -10.20 -5.81
CA ARG A 105 -11.38 -11.58 -6.25
C ARG A 105 -9.90 -11.92 -6.37
N ARG A 106 -9.09 -11.01 -6.91
CA ARG A 106 -7.64 -11.18 -7.04
C ARG A 106 -6.94 -11.15 -5.69
N ILE A 107 -7.29 -10.19 -4.82
CA ILE A 107 -6.73 -10.11 -3.45
C ILE A 107 -7.10 -11.33 -2.61
N ARG A 108 -8.29 -11.90 -2.81
CA ARG A 108 -8.71 -13.13 -2.12
C ARG A 108 -7.75 -14.30 -2.35
N LEU A 109 -7.13 -14.42 -3.53
CA LEU A 109 -6.15 -15.48 -3.80
C LEU A 109 -4.93 -15.37 -2.88
N ILE A 110 -4.43 -14.15 -2.66
CA ILE A 110 -3.32 -13.91 -1.73
C ILE A 110 -3.76 -14.22 -0.30
N CYS A 111 -4.95 -13.76 0.11
CA CYS A 111 -5.48 -14.05 1.44
C CYS A 111 -5.68 -15.56 1.68
N GLN A 112 -6.12 -16.31 0.69
CA GLN A 112 -6.27 -17.77 0.79
C GLN A 112 -4.92 -18.47 0.93
N ALA A 113 -3.91 -18.06 0.16
CA ALA A 113 -2.56 -18.58 0.29
C ALA A 113 -1.98 -18.33 1.69
N LEU A 114 -2.10 -17.10 2.19
CA LEU A 114 -1.67 -16.75 3.55
C LEU A 114 -2.43 -17.53 4.62
N SER A 115 -3.75 -17.68 4.50
CA SER A 115 -4.56 -18.45 5.45
C SER A 115 -4.14 -19.93 5.47
N GLY A 116 -3.81 -20.50 4.30
CA GLY A 116 -3.26 -21.85 4.21
C GLY A 116 -1.95 -22.01 4.95
N MET A 117 -1.04 -21.03 4.81
CA MET A 117 0.25 -20.99 5.54
C MET A 117 0.02 -20.90 7.05
N VAL A 118 -0.90 -20.03 7.50
CA VAL A 118 -1.27 -19.89 8.92
C VAL A 118 -1.72 -21.24 9.50
N VAL A 119 -2.59 -21.97 8.79
CA VAL A 119 -3.08 -23.28 9.26
C VAL A 119 -1.95 -24.31 9.37
N VAL A 120 -1.03 -24.33 8.39
CA VAL A 120 0.14 -25.23 8.40
C VAL A 120 1.05 -24.88 9.57
N GLN A 121 1.33 -23.60 9.77
CA GLN A 121 2.21 -23.12 10.82
C GLN A 121 1.66 -23.47 12.21
N ASN A 122 0.37 -23.25 12.45
CA ASN A 122 -0.29 -23.61 13.69
C ASN A 122 -0.20 -25.11 14.01
N ARG A 123 -0.24 -25.98 12.98
CA ARG A 123 -0.09 -27.43 13.17
C ARG A 123 1.35 -27.85 13.52
N LEU A 124 2.33 -27.11 12.98
CA LEU A 124 3.75 -27.43 13.19
C LEU A 124 4.27 -26.96 14.55
N TYR A 125 3.68 -25.91 15.11
CA TYR A 125 4.12 -25.27 16.36
C TYR A 125 2.95 -25.07 17.34
N PRO A 126 2.36 -26.18 17.91
CA PRO A 126 1.35 -26.04 18.95
C PRO A 126 2.00 -25.42 20.19
N ASP A 127 1.32 -24.49 20.85
CA ASP A 127 1.79 -23.90 22.11
C ASP A 127 1.63 -24.95 23.23
N PRO A 128 2.73 -25.43 23.84
CA PRO A 128 2.66 -26.44 24.90
C PRO A 128 2.03 -25.92 26.20
N PHE A 129 1.82 -24.61 26.33
CA PHE A 129 1.24 -23.99 27.51
C PHE A 129 -0.26 -23.75 27.43
N GLU A 130 -0.86 -23.87 26.24
CA GLU A 130 -2.29 -23.63 26.06
C GLU A 130 -3.06 -24.95 25.91
N PHE A 131 -3.48 -25.47 27.06
CA PHE A 131 -4.29 -26.66 27.14
C PHE A 131 -5.73 -26.38 26.65
N SER A 132 -6.10 -26.96 25.53
CA SER A 132 -7.42 -26.83 24.90
C SER A 132 -8.40 -27.90 25.35
N GLY A 133 -7.90 -29.11 25.65
CA GLY A 133 -8.76 -30.22 26.05
C GLY A 133 -8.04 -31.56 26.08
N ILE A 134 -8.82 -32.60 26.27
CA ILE A 134 -8.35 -33.98 26.25
C ILE A 134 -9.19 -34.75 25.21
N ARG A 135 -8.52 -35.51 24.33
CA ARG A 135 -9.15 -36.38 23.36
C ARG A 135 -8.55 -37.77 23.38
N GLU A 136 -9.20 -38.72 22.74
CA GLU A 136 -8.67 -40.05 22.54
C GLU A 136 -7.38 -40.06 21.72
N TYR A 137 -6.45 -40.92 22.09
CA TYR A 137 -5.17 -41.12 21.44
C TYR A 137 -5.36 -41.68 20.01
N ARG A 138 -4.58 -41.22 19.09
CA ARG A 138 -4.46 -41.71 17.71
C ARG A 138 -3.05 -42.18 17.44
N GLN A 139 -2.86 -43.13 16.50
CA GLN A 139 -1.54 -43.71 16.20
C GLN A 139 -0.46 -42.70 15.80
N ASP A 140 -0.86 -41.54 15.31
CA ASP A 140 0.04 -40.47 14.88
C ASP A 140 0.39 -39.48 15.99
N ASP A 141 -0.15 -39.66 17.21
CA ASP A 141 0.07 -38.75 18.33
C ASP A 141 1.39 -39.02 19.03
N PRO A 142 2.15 -37.96 19.38
CA PRO A 142 3.38 -38.13 20.13
C PRO A 142 3.12 -38.70 21.57
N MET A 143 3.89 -39.67 21.95
CA MET A 143 3.76 -40.32 23.29
C MET A 143 3.92 -39.37 24.48
N ASN A 144 4.68 -38.29 24.32
CA ASN A 144 4.87 -37.28 25.35
C ASN A 144 3.63 -36.39 25.60
N HIS A 145 2.62 -36.43 24.73
CA HIS A 145 1.36 -35.75 24.95
C HIS A 145 0.29 -36.56 25.66
N ILE A 146 0.57 -37.82 26.01
CA ILE A 146 -0.37 -38.69 26.74
C ILE A 146 -0.66 -38.14 28.12
N ASN A 147 -1.93 -37.95 28.44
CA ASN A 147 -2.40 -37.59 29.78
C ASN A 147 -2.68 -38.85 30.56
N TRP A 148 -1.66 -39.33 31.26
CA TRP A 148 -1.74 -40.55 32.07
C TRP A 148 -2.84 -40.49 33.13
N LYS A 149 -3.13 -39.31 33.68
CA LYS A 149 -4.17 -39.15 34.70
C LYS A 149 -5.59 -39.28 34.10
N ALA A 150 -5.82 -38.74 32.91
CA ALA A 150 -7.07 -38.87 32.22
C ALA A 150 -7.24 -40.30 31.69
N SER A 151 -6.20 -40.88 31.10
CA SER A 151 -6.19 -42.26 30.61
C SER A 151 -6.55 -43.29 31.68
N ALA A 152 -6.01 -43.10 32.91
CA ALA A 152 -6.35 -43.98 34.04
C ALA A 152 -7.82 -43.89 34.48
N ARG A 153 -8.52 -42.81 34.17
CA ARG A 153 -9.92 -42.60 34.52
C ARG A 153 -10.88 -43.10 33.43
N SER A 154 -10.49 -42.93 32.18
CA SER A 154 -11.33 -43.30 31.02
C SER A 154 -11.12 -44.74 30.58
N GLN A 155 -10.08 -45.44 31.11
CA GLN A 155 -9.64 -46.79 30.66
C GLN A 155 -9.19 -46.84 29.18
N GLU A 156 -9.03 -45.69 28.54
CA GLU A 156 -8.52 -45.50 27.18
C GLU A 156 -7.39 -44.52 27.17
N LEU A 157 -6.46 -44.63 26.21
CA LEU A 157 -5.37 -43.67 26.11
C LEU A 157 -5.91 -42.29 25.68
N MET A 158 -5.66 -41.32 26.51
CA MET A 158 -6.07 -39.94 26.32
C MET A 158 -4.87 -39.03 26.09
N VAL A 159 -5.01 -38.07 25.17
CA VAL A 159 -3.95 -37.11 24.81
C VAL A 159 -4.39 -35.69 25.13
N ASN A 160 -3.46 -34.91 25.71
CA ASN A 160 -3.65 -33.48 25.86
C ASN A 160 -3.70 -32.82 24.48
N GLN A 161 -4.73 -32.06 24.23
CA GLN A 161 -4.86 -31.21 23.07
C GLN A 161 -4.45 -29.80 23.46
N TYR A 162 -3.51 -29.25 22.72
CA TYR A 162 -3.03 -27.90 22.91
C TYR A 162 -3.54 -27.03 21.76
N ASP A 163 -4.07 -25.86 22.06
CA ASP A 163 -4.42 -24.85 21.04
C ASP A 163 -3.20 -23.99 20.74
N SER A 164 -3.11 -23.53 19.53
CA SER A 164 -2.09 -22.57 19.15
C SER A 164 -2.66 -21.16 19.27
N THR A 165 -2.48 -20.53 20.41
CA THR A 165 -2.83 -19.12 20.61
C THR A 165 -1.75 -18.16 20.17
N THR A 166 -0.63 -18.65 19.68
CA THR A 166 0.35 -17.76 19.06
C THR A 166 -0.33 -17.10 17.85
N SER A 167 -0.75 -15.87 18.03
CA SER A 167 -1.21 -15.03 16.91
C SER A 167 -0.08 -14.97 15.92
N ILE A 168 -0.23 -15.68 14.78
CA ILE A 168 0.78 -15.70 13.75
C ILE A 168 0.90 -14.28 13.21
N GLU A 169 2.05 -13.68 13.40
CA GLU A 169 2.35 -12.36 12.85
C GLU A 169 2.65 -12.49 11.36
N VAL A 170 1.96 -11.70 10.55
CA VAL A 170 2.23 -11.56 9.13
C VAL A 170 2.98 -10.27 8.90
N THR A 171 4.12 -10.35 8.22
CA THR A 171 4.85 -9.16 7.76
C THR A 171 4.80 -9.06 6.24
N VAL A 172 4.22 -7.96 5.76
CA VAL A 172 4.18 -7.60 4.34
C VAL A 172 5.36 -6.70 4.03
N ILE A 173 6.20 -7.11 3.09
CA ILE A 173 7.38 -6.37 2.65
C ILE A 173 7.13 -5.88 1.22
N LEU A 174 7.15 -4.58 1.02
CA LEU A 174 6.96 -3.94 -0.28
C LEU A 174 8.30 -3.43 -0.81
N ASP A 175 8.67 -3.91 -1.98
CA ASP A 175 9.83 -3.44 -2.73
C ASP A 175 9.39 -2.46 -3.82
N VAL A 176 9.90 -1.24 -3.76
CA VAL A 176 9.68 -0.20 -4.78
C VAL A 176 10.94 0.10 -5.59
N GLU A 177 12.02 -0.65 -5.36
CA GLU A 177 13.27 -0.48 -6.08
C GLU A 177 13.12 -0.77 -7.57
N ASP A 178 13.66 0.12 -8.40
CA ASP A 178 13.75 -0.07 -9.84
C ASP A 178 15.13 0.36 -10.35
N ARG A 179 16.05 -0.62 -10.42
CA ARG A 179 17.41 -0.42 -10.95
C ARG A 179 17.50 -0.54 -12.47
N ASN A 180 16.39 -0.82 -13.14
CA ASN A 180 16.41 -0.98 -14.58
C ASN A 180 16.54 0.37 -15.29
N ILE A 181 17.26 0.40 -16.41
CA ILE A 181 17.39 1.58 -17.28
C ILE A 181 16.00 2.01 -17.79
N LEU A 182 15.18 1.03 -18.16
CA LEU A 182 13.77 1.24 -18.47
C LEU A 182 12.95 0.96 -17.20
N LYS A 183 12.51 2.00 -16.53
CA LYS A 183 11.70 1.87 -15.31
C LYS A 183 10.34 1.25 -15.63
N TYR A 184 10.04 0.15 -14.97
CA TYR A 184 8.72 -0.50 -15.03
C TYR A 184 7.80 0.06 -13.93
N GLU A 185 7.49 1.35 -14.06
CA GLU A 185 6.69 2.08 -13.07
C GLU A 185 5.34 1.41 -12.80
N LYS A 186 4.66 0.92 -13.86
CA LYS A 186 3.38 0.20 -13.71
C LYS A 186 3.46 -0.99 -12.77
N LEU A 187 4.55 -1.77 -12.81
CA LEU A 187 4.71 -2.94 -11.93
C LEU A 187 4.93 -2.54 -10.47
N THR A 188 5.66 -1.45 -10.25
CA THR A 188 5.86 -0.89 -8.91
C THR A 188 4.55 -0.33 -8.35
N GLU A 189 3.81 0.43 -9.14
CA GLU A 189 2.50 0.99 -8.77
C GLU A 189 1.48 -0.12 -8.46
N GLU A 190 1.48 -1.21 -9.25
CA GLU A 190 0.65 -2.37 -8.97
C GLU A 190 1.04 -3.03 -7.64
N GLY A 191 2.36 -3.16 -7.36
CA GLY A 191 2.85 -3.67 -6.07
C GLY A 191 2.34 -2.84 -4.88
N ILE A 192 2.36 -1.53 -4.99
CA ILE A 192 1.82 -0.61 -3.97
C ILE A 192 0.31 -0.81 -3.81
N SER A 193 -0.42 -0.97 -4.92
CA SER A 193 -1.86 -1.21 -4.94
C SER A 193 -2.22 -2.57 -4.31
N ILE A 194 -1.40 -3.61 -4.54
CA ILE A 194 -1.54 -4.92 -3.89
C ILE A 194 -1.44 -4.77 -2.37
N VAL A 195 -0.40 -4.09 -1.87
CA VAL A 195 -0.18 -3.93 -0.42
C VAL A 195 -1.30 -3.12 0.22
N SER A 196 -1.75 -2.02 -0.40
CA SER A 196 -2.89 -1.22 0.07
C SER A 196 -4.17 -2.06 0.18
N SER A 197 -4.52 -2.78 -0.89
CA SER A 197 -5.75 -3.58 -0.96
C SER A 197 -5.71 -4.79 -0.04
N LEU A 198 -4.56 -5.45 0.06
CA LEU A 198 -4.33 -6.58 0.95
C LEU A 198 -4.44 -6.16 2.42
N ALA A 199 -3.79 -5.05 2.81
CA ALA A 199 -3.86 -4.54 4.17
C ALA A 199 -5.31 -4.21 4.58
N ALA A 200 -6.07 -3.59 3.68
CA ALA A 200 -7.49 -3.32 3.91
C ALA A 200 -8.32 -4.62 4.09
N ALA A 201 -8.02 -5.65 3.30
CA ALA A 201 -8.69 -6.95 3.41
C ALA A 201 -8.32 -7.69 4.70
N MET A 202 -7.04 -7.70 5.10
CA MET A 202 -6.57 -8.38 6.31
C MET A 202 -7.12 -7.72 7.58
N VAL A 203 -7.08 -6.38 7.67
CA VAL A 203 -7.66 -5.63 8.81
C VAL A 203 -9.17 -5.88 8.92
N ARG A 204 -9.89 -5.95 7.79
CA ARG A 204 -11.31 -6.31 7.77
C ARG A 204 -11.57 -7.71 8.32
N ASN A 205 -10.66 -8.64 8.05
CA ASN A 205 -10.69 -10.01 8.56
C ASN A 205 -10.10 -10.15 9.98
N LYS A 206 -9.88 -9.03 10.68
CA LYS A 206 -9.33 -8.97 12.04
C LYS A 206 -7.94 -9.59 12.19
N MET A 207 -7.15 -9.61 11.13
CA MET A 207 -5.75 -10.07 11.17
C MET A 207 -4.82 -8.89 11.46
N GLU A 208 -3.82 -9.14 12.31
CA GLU A 208 -2.74 -8.19 12.56
C GLU A 208 -1.63 -8.37 11.53
N LEU A 209 -1.01 -7.26 11.13
CA LEU A 209 0.08 -7.30 10.18
C LEU A 209 1.08 -6.17 10.40
N ASN A 210 2.32 -6.46 10.05
CA ASN A 210 3.38 -5.47 9.94
C ASN A 210 3.59 -5.14 8.45
N ILE A 211 3.79 -3.88 8.12
CA ILE A 211 4.10 -3.45 6.77
C ILE A 211 5.45 -2.75 6.79
N ILE A 212 6.32 -3.19 5.91
CA ILE A 212 7.67 -2.67 5.74
C ILE A 212 7.86 -2.35 4.25
N SER A 213 8.45 -1.21 3.93
CA SER A 213 8.87 -0.90 2.57
C SER A 213 10.21 -0.18 2.58
N ASN A 214 11.02 -0.44 1.55
CA ASN A 214 12.19 0.37 1.24
C ASN A 214 11.84 1.73 0.61
N GLY A 215 10.57 1.94 0.23
CA GLY A 215 10.09 3.22 -0.31
C GLY A 215 10.16 4.34 0.70
N LYS A 216 10.61 5.50 0.25
CA LYS A 216 10.74 6.73 1.05
C LYS A 216 9.73 7.77 0.58
N ALA A 217 9.22 8.58 1.52
CA ALA A 217 8.52 9.81 1.18
C ALA A 217 9.55 10.92 0.91
N GLU A 218 9.19 11.92 0.10
CA GLU A 218 10.07 13.06 -0.22
C GLU A 218 10.69 13.71 1.03
N ASP A 219 9.93 13.77 2.13
CA ASP A 219 10.36 14.38 3.38
C ASP A 219 11.01 13.42 4.38
N SER A 220 11.22 12.15 4.01
CA SER A 220 11.72 11.12 4.93
C SER A 220 12.92 10.36 4.36
N SER A 221 13.99 10.28 5.14
CA SER A 221 15.15 9.44 4.83
C SER A 221 14.93 7.96 5.16
N LEU A 222 13.88 7.64 5.92
CA LEU A 222 13.59 6.30 6.41
C LEU A 222 12.52 5.63 5.55
N GLY A 223 12.67 4.33 5.32
CA GLY A 223 11.65 3.50 4.71
C GLY A 223 10.37 3.42 5.56
N LEU A 224 9.29 2.96 4.96
CA LEU A 224 8.02 2.78 5.64
C LEU A 224 8.09 1.59 6.60
N TYR A 225 7.72 1.80 7.87
CA TYR A 225 7.42 0.75 8.85
C TYR A 225 6.10 1.07 9.54
N MET A 226 5.16 0.12 9.55
CA MET A 226 3.86 0.31 10.17
C MET A 226 3.30 -1.00 10.73
N HIS A 227 2.91 -0.97 12.01
CA HIS A 227 2.17 -2.06 12.64
C HIS A 227 0.68 -1.78 12.60
N MET A 228 -0.12 -2.72 12.12
CA MET A 228 -1.57 -2.62 12.01
C MET A 228 -2.24 -3.66 12.89
N LYS A 229 -2.99 -3.19 13.87
CA LYS A 229 -3.79 -4.05 14.76
C LYS A 229 -5.11 -4.43 14.11
N ALA A 230 -5.65 -5.57 14.52
CA ALA A 230 -6.95 -6.05 14.11
C ALA A 230 -8.06 -5.00 14.39
N GLY A 231 -8.89 -4.71 13.38
CA GLY A 231 -10.00 -3.75 13.49
C GLY A 231 -9.59 -2.28 13.63
N GLY A 232 -8.30 -1.96 13.53
CA GLY A 232 -7.78 -0.61 13.65
C GLY A 232 -8.03 0.27 12.42
N GLY A 233 -8.42 1.53 12.63
CA GLY A 233 -8.68 2.53 11.57
C GLY A 233 -7.44 3.07 10.86
N ARG A 234 -6.29 2.38 10.92
CA ARG A 234 -5.02 2.87 10.37
C ARG A 234 -4.83 2.65 8.85
N VAL A 235 -5.85 2.06 8.18
CA VAL A 235 -5.78 1.85 6.72
C VAL A 235 -5.65 3.19 5.96
N ALA A 236 -6.35 4.23 6.41
CA ALA A 236 -6.22 5.56 5.82
C ALA A 236 -4.80 6.14 6.01
N GLU A 237 -4.21 5.98 7.20
CA GLU A 237 -2.82 6.39 7.48
C GLU A 237 -1.83 5.63 6.59
N LEU A 238 -2.03 4.31 6.43
CA LEU A 238 -1.22 3.52 5.50
C LEU A 238 -1.31 4.05 4.07
N ASN A 239 -2.54 4.29 3.59
CA ASN A 239 -2.76 4.79 2.23
C ASN A 239 -2.16 6.18 2.02
N GLN A 240 -2.18 7.05 3.04
CA GLN A 240 -1.49 8.34 2.99
C GLN A 240 0.02 8.15 2.86
N ARG A 241 0.62 7.27 3.68
CA ARG A 241 2.06 6.97 3.61
C ARG A 241 2.44 6.33 2.28
N LEU A 242 1.63 5.40 1.78
CA LEU A 242 1.83 4.79 0.46
C LEU A 242 1.68 5.82 -0.67
N ALA A 243 0.78 6.79 -0.54
CA ALA A 243 0.65 7.88 -1.51
C ALA A 243 1.91 8.76 -1.58
N CYS A 244 2.59 8.97 -0.45
CA CYS A 244 3.81 9.78 -0.37
C CYS A 244 5.08 9.07 -0.88
N ILE A 245 5.06 7.75 -1.13
CA ILE A 245 6.25 7.05 -1.62
C ILE A 245 6.62 7.56 -3.02
N ASP A 246 7.82 8.11 -3.15
CA ASP A 246 8.40 8.46 -4.45
C ASP A 246 9.11 7.23 -5.05
N THR A 247 8.64 6.82 -6.22
CA THR A 247 9.24 5.71 -6.99
C THR A 247 10.42 6.17 -7.87
N GLY A 248 10.71 7.46 -7.90
CA GLY A 248 11.81 8.05 -8.65
C GLY A 248 13.11 8.15 -7.87
N CYS A 249 13.04 8.09 -6.54
CA CYS A 249 14.19 8.23 -5.66
C CYS A 249 15.00 6.93 -5.53
N ASP A 250 16.29 7.08 -5.23
CA ASP A 250 17.12 5.96 -4.84
C ASP A 250 16.72 5.46 -3.45
N VAL A 251 16.41 4.17 -3.39
CA VAL A 251 15.99 3.48 -2.16
C VAL A 251 17.03 2.44 -1.73
N GLU A 252 16.96 2.05 -0.47
CA GLU A 252 17.74 0.92 0.05
C GLU A 252 17.38 -0.36 -0.72
N GLY A 253 18.38 -1.19 -1.04
CA GLY A 253 18.13 -2.47 -1.69
C GLY A 253 17.24 -3.37 -0.83
N ILE A 254 16.27 -4.03 -1.44
CA ILE A 254 15.33 -4.89 -0.70
C ILE A 254 16.05 -6.04 0.01
N ALA A 255 17.15 -6.53 -0.54
CA ALA A 255 17.98 -7.57 0.09
C ALA A 255 18.46 -7.18 1.49
N GLU A 256 18.80 -5.90 1.71
CA GLU A 256 19.22 -5.40 3.03
C GLU A 256 18.06 -5.42 4.02
N VAL A 257 16.86 -5.03 3.57
CA VAL A 257 15.63 -5.09 4.39
C VAL A 257 15.34 -6.54 4.79
N LEU A 258 15.44 -7.47 3.84
CA LEU A 258 15.22 -8.90 4.09
C LEU A 258 16.24 -9.48 5.06
N ARG A 259 17.53 -9.15 4.92
CA ARG A 259 18.60 -9.57 5.84
C ARG A 259 18.37 -9.03 7.25
N ARG A 260 17.92 -7.78 7.36
CA ARG A 260 17.58 -7.13 8.64
C ARG A 260 16.41 -7.84 9.32
N GLU A 261 15.38 -8.23 8.58
CA GLU A 261 14.28 -9.02 9.12
C GLU A 261 14.72 -10.43 9.50
N ALA A 262 15.55 -11.09 8.69
CA ALA A 262 16.10 -12.41 9.00
C ALA A 262 16.95 -12.41 10.29
N ALA A 263 17.69 -11.32 10.55
CA ALA A 263 18.49 -11.16 11.76
C ALA A 263 17.66 -11.15 13.06
N LYS A 264 16.36 -10.83 12.96
CA LYS A 264 15.43 -10.86 14.12
C LYS A 264 15.10 -12.29 14.58
N LYS A 265 15.45 -13.31 13.79
CA LYS A 265 15.27 -14.76 14.07
C LYS A 265 13.89 -15.12 14.61
N LYS A 266 12.85 -14.53 14.05
CA LYS A 266 11.46 -14.82 14.41
C LYS A 266 11.09 -16.22 13.89
N SER A 267 10.71 -17.13 14.78
CA SER A 267 10.23 -18.46 14.42
C SER A 267 8.70 -18.43 14.25
N GLY A 268 8.17 -19.21 13.31
CA GLY A 268 6.73 -19.30 13.11
C GLY A 268 6.11 -18.07 12.46
N HIS A 269 6.90 -17.20 11.84
CA HIS A 269 6.47 -15.96 11.21
C HIS A 269 6.14 -16.17 9.73
N ILE A 270 5.19 -15.43 9.21
CA ILE A 270 4.85 -15.45 7.78
C ILE A 270 5.27 -14.13 7.14
N TYR A 271 6.08 -14.21 6.11
CA TYR A 271 6.49 -13.07 5.31
C TYR A 271 5.81 -13.10 3.94
N LEU A 272 5.24 -11.97 3.56
CA LEU A 272 4.76 -11.75 2.19
C LEU A 272 5.63 -10.68 1.55
N LEU A 273 6.40 -11.07 0.54
CA LEU A 273 7.16 -10.13 -0.27
C LEU A 273 6.38 -9.76 -1.52
N VAL A 274 6.23 -8.47 -1.78
CA VAL A 274 5.73 -7.93 -3.05
C VAL A 274 6.89 -7.22 -3.74
N SER A 275 7.47 -7.88 -4.74
CA SER A 275 8.64 -7.37 -5.48
C SER A 275 8.68 -7.95 -6.89
N LYS A 276 9.00 -7.10 -7.87
CA LYS A 276 9.28 -7.48 -9.25
C LYS A 276 10.71 -7.95 -9.47
N ASN A 277 11.62 -7.67 -8.53
CA ASN A 277 13.07 -7.83 -8.67
C ASN A 277 13.51 -9.24 -8.32
N GLN A 278 13.76 -10.08 -9.34
CA GLN A 278 14.22 -11.47 -9.21
C GLN A 278 15.75 -11.56 -9.30
N THR A 279 16.47 -10.74 -8.54
CA THR A 279 17.94 -10.77 -8.52
C THR A 279 18.46 -11.92 -7.65
N ALA A 280 19.66 -12.42 -7.96
CA ALA A 280 20.29 -13.48 -7.17
C ALA A 280 20.48 -13.07 -5.69
N GLU A 281 20.78 -11.80 -5.45
CA GLU A 281 20.92 -11.22 -4.11
C GLU A 281 19.62 -11.27 -3.31
N ASN A 282 18.48 -10.93 -3.94
CA ASN A 282 17.16 -10.98 -3.30
C ASN A 282 16.75 -12.42 -2.99
N ILE A 283 17.01 -13.35 -3.91
CA ILE A 283 16.71 -14.78 -3.72
C ILE A 283 17.53 -15.33 -2.54
N GLU A 284 18.81 -15.01 -2.45
CA GLU A 284 19.65 -15.43 -1.34
C GLU A 284 19.17 -14.86 0.00
N ALA A 285 18.82 -13.57 0.03
CA ALA A 285 18.25 -12.96 1.24
C ALA A 285 16.92 -13.60 1.67
N LEU A 286 16.07 -14.00 0.70
CA LEU A 286 14.82 -14.74 0.99
C LEU A 286 15.09 -16.14 1.54
N ARG A 287 16.11 -16.84 1.04
CA ARG A 287 16.53 -18.15 1.58
C ARG A 287 16.95 -18.04 3.03
N ILE A 288 17.77 -17.02 3.37
CA ILE A 288 18.19 -16.77 4.74
C ILE A 288 16.97 -16.49 5.63
N LEU A 289 15.99 -15.75 5.13
CA LEU A 289 14.74 -15.46 5.86
C LEU A 289 13.93 -16.74 6.09
N ALA A 290 13.82 -17.61 5.09
CA ALA A 290 13.08 -18.87 5.16
C ALA A 290 13.76 -19.91 6.10
N MET A 291 15.09 -19.92 6.18
CA MET A 291 15.85 -20.80 7.07
C MET A 291 15.51 -20.63 8.56
N ASN A 292 14.91 -19.51 8.96
CA ASN A 292 14.50 -19.24 10.36
C ASN A 292 13.15 -19.87 10.72
N ASN A 293 12.74 -20.98 10.10
CA ASN A 293 11.44 -21.61 10.25
C ASN A 293 10.26 -20.66 9.93
N SER A 294 10.49 -19.71 9.05
CA SER A 294 9.49 -18.78 8.55
C SER A 294 9.00 -19.25 7.19
N GLN A 295 7.73 -19.01 6.88
CA GLN A 295 7.19 -19.23 5.55
C GLN A 295 7.20 -17.92 4.76
N VAL A 296 7.54 -18.02 3.48
CA VAL A 296 7.62 -16.86 2.60
C VAL A 296 6.67 -17.04 1.42
N LEU A 297 5.77 -16.07 1.23
CA LEU A 297 5.00 -15.91 0.01
C LEU A 297 5.58 -14.74 -0.78
N TRP A 298 6.04 -15.00 -1.99
CA TRP A 298 6.53 -13.97 -2.88
C TRP A 298 5.55 -13.71 -4.02
N VAL A 299 4.91 -12.56 -3.99
CA VAL A 299 4.03 -12.06 -5.06
C VAL A 299 4.86 -11.24 -6.02
N ILE A 300 4.93 -11.67 -7.27
CA ILE A 300 5.78 -11.05 -8.30
C ILE A 300 4.88 -10.38 -9.34
N PRO A 301 4.76 -9.04 -9.33
CA PRO A 301 4.12 -8.30 -10.41
C PRO A 301 4.92 -8.47 -11.70
N VAL A 302 4.29 -8.97 -12.76
CA VAL A 302 4.93 -9.21 -14.05
C VAL A 302 4.04 -8.76 -15.19
N HIS A 303 4.66 -8.25 -16.25
CA HIS A 303 3.95 -8.06 -17.51
C HIS A 303 3.75 -9.43 -18.19
N PRO A 304 2.65 -9.69 -18.92
CA PRO A 304 2.38 -10.98 -19.56
C PRO A 304 3.52 -11.51 -20.44
N SER A 305 4.28 -10.61 -21.08
CA SER A 305 5.43 -10.96 -21.93
C SER A 305 6.71 -11.31 -21.15
N MET A 306 6.77 -11.05 -19.83
CA MET A 306 7.95 -11.30 -19.02
C MET A 306 8.00 -12.77 -18.58
N LYS A 307 9.18 -13.38 -18.71
CA LYS A 307 9.45 -14.71 -18.18
C LYS A 307 9.89 -14.60 -16.73
N MET A 308 9.37 -15.48 -15.89
CA MET A 308 9.91 -15.65 -14.54
C MET A 308 11.25 -16.38 -14.61
N THR A 309 12.24 -15.83 -13.92
CA THR A 309 13.58 -16.40 -13.84
C THR A 309 13.73 -17.37 -12.66
N TYR A 310 12.91 -17.20 -11.63
CA TYR A 310 12.93 -18.03 -10.43
C TYR A 310 11.71 -18.95 -10.40
N ALA A 311 11.94 -20.24 -10.16
CA ALA A 311 10.89 -21.28 -10.19
C ALA A 311 10.25 -21.60 -8.83
N GLY A 312 10.75 -21.00 -7.74
CA GLY A 312 10.34 -21.29 -6.37
C GLY A 312 11.12 -22.43 -5.72
N GLU A 313 11.02 -22.51 -4.41
CA GLU A 313 11.61 -23.54 -3.56
C GLU A 313 10.56 -24.01 -2.55
N ARG A 314 10.84 -25.12 -1.82
CA ARG A 314 9.86 -25.72 -0.89
C ARG A 314 9.37 -24.73 0.18
N GLU A 315 10.21 -23.80 0.61
CA GLU A 315 9.94 -22.84 1.70
C GLU A 315 9.56 -21.46 1.18
N ILE A 316 9.70 -21.20 -0.14
CA ILE A 316 9.38 -19.94 -0.80
C ILE A 316 8.28 -20.19 -1.82
N HIS A 317 7.05 -19.87 -1.45
CA HIS A 317 5.90 -19.98 -2.33
C HIS A 317 5.85 -18.78 -3.28
N LEU A 318 5.73 -19.06 -4.58
CA LEU A 318 5.64 -18.02 -5.60
C LEU A 318 4.21 -17.82 -6.06
N MET A 319 3.83 -16.57 -6.20
CA MET A 319 2.58 -16.17 -6.84
C MET A 319 2.87 -15.17 -7.95
N ARG A 320 2.66 -15.59 -9.19
CA ARG A 320 2.73 -14.71 -10.35
C ARG A 320 1.51 -13.79 -10.36
N TRP A 321 1.75 -12.48 -10.45
CA TRP A 321 0.72 -11.47 -10.55
C TRP A 321 0.82 -10.73 -11.89
N GLU A 322 -0.09 -11.03 -12.81
CA GLU A 322 -0.09 -10.41 -14.13
C GLU A 322 -0.67 -8.99 -14.06
N VAL A 323 0.06 -8.05 -14.65
CA VAL A 323 -0.29 -6.63 -14.75
C VAL A 323 -0.58 -6.33 -16.21
N GLU A 324 -1.78 -5.84 -16.49
CA GLU A 324 -2.25 -5.49 -17.84
C GLU A 324 -1.71 -4.13 -18.33
#